data_25e6ce78781f8e94339c2f1b25735bc5
#
_entry.id   25e6ce78781f8e94339c2f1b25735bc5
#
_cell.length_a   1.000
_cell.length_b   1.000
_cell.length_c   1.000
_cell.angle_alpha   90.00
_cell.angle_beta   90.00
_cell.angle_gamma   90.00
#
_symmetry.space_group_name_H-M   'P 1'
#
loop_
_entity.id
_entity.type
_entity.pdbx_description
1 polymer ?
#
loop_
_entity_poly.entity_id
_entity_poly.type
_entity_poly.pdbx_seq_one_letter_code
_entity_poly.pdbx_strand_id
1 'polypeptide(L)'
;MNVAILIPARFESSRYPGKPLVALKGASGVAKPLIQRSYEAAVRVAGASSVHVVTDDLRIADQAAGFGAAVVMTSSECRNGTERCAEALQHLDSTDLVVNLQGDALLTPPGFVEALIEHMRGAVEAQVATPAMRLRSGEVRALQAEEAAGRVGGTTVVADGAGRALYFSKRLIPHLPDGALDGEMSPVRLHVGVYAYRPEALAAYAATPVSELEMLEGLEQLRFLVAGIPIAVVEVETPAFALRELNNPEDVEAIEAALAAAGLE
;
A
#
# COMPACT_ATOMS: atom_id res chain seq x y z
N MET A 1 18.09 -5.84 -12.24
CA MET A 1 17.09 -6.23 -11.23
C MET A 1 15.75 -6.28 -11.94
N ASN A 2 15.14 -7.45 -11.99
CA ASN A 2 13.83 -7.68 -12.58
C ASN A 2 12.75 -7.38 -11.52
N VAL A 3 11.91 -6.36 -11.75
CA VAL A 3 10.93 -5.84 -10.80
C VAL A 3 9.52 -6.16 -11.29
N ALA A 4 8.75 -6.94 -10.55
CA ALA A 4 7.35 -7.21 -10.80
C ALA A 4 6.47 -6.37 -9.87
N ILE A 5 5.56 -5.56 -10.42
CA ILE A 5 4.51 -4.92 -9.63
C ILE A 5 3.30 -5.83 -9.63
N LEU A 6 2.85 -6.23 -8.46
CA LEU A 6 1.65 -7.03 -8.23
C LEU A 6 0.57 -6.14 -7.62
N ILE A 7 -0.63 -6.21 -8.19
CA ILE A 7 -1.80 -5.47 -7.74
C ILE A 7 -2.82 -6.48 -7.21
N PRO A 8 -2.77 -6.78 -5.89
CA PRO A 8 -3.72 -7.71 -5.30
C PRO A 8 -5.14 -7.13 -5.29
N ALA A 9 -6.08 -7.91 -5.76
CA ALA A 9 -7.48 -7.55 -5.82
C ALA A 9 -8.36 -8.74 -5.46
N ARG A 10 -9.34 -8.56 -4.57
CA ARG A 10 -10.34 -9.56 -4.21
C ARG A 10 -11.73 -8.97 -4.36
N PHE A 11 -12.67 -9.81 -4.77
CA PHE A 11 -14.07 -9.39 -4.87
C PHE A 11 -14.71 -9.29 -3.50
N GLU A 12 -14.44 -10.25 -2.62
CA GLU A 12 -14.99 -10.29 -1.28
C GLU A 12 -14.29 -9.27 -0.37
N SER A 13 -15.03 -8.24 -0.02
CA SER A 13 -14.65 -7.22 0.96
C SER A 13 -15.82 -7.05 1.90
N SER A 14 -15.58 -7.12 3.21
CA SER A 14 -16.66 -7.00 4.22
C SER A 14 -17.36 -5.63 4.18
N ARG A 15 -16.64 -4.56 3.82
CA ARG A 15 -17.16 -3.18 3.77
C ARG A 15 -17.72 -2.80 2.41
N TYR A 16 -17.08 -3.26 1.33
CA TYR A 16 -17.47 -2.91 -0.03
C TYR A 16 -17.20 -4.08 -1.01
N PRO A 17 -18.12 -5.06 -1.11
CA PRO A 17 -17.98 -6.16 -2.07
C PRO A 17 -17.88 -5.65 -3.50
N GLY A 18 -17.00 -6.26 -4.31
CA GLY A 18 -16.79 -5.84 -5.69
C GLY A 18 -16.03 -4.52 -5.88
N LYS A 19 -15.45 -3.99 -4.80
CA LYS A 19 -14.68 -2.74 -4.79
C LYS A 19 -13.72 -2.56 -5.99
N PRO A 20 -12.93 -3.55 -6.43
CA PRO A 20 -12.03 -3.41 -7.58
C PRO A 20 -12.73 -3.07 -8.90
N LEU A 21 -14.00 -3.41 -9.02
CA LEU A 21 -14.81 -3.19 -10.23
C LEU A 21 -15.64 -1.90 -10.18
N VAL A 22 -15.58 -1.16 -9.08
CA VAL A 22 -16.29 0.13 -8.93
C VAL A 22 -15.73 1.13 -9.93
N ALA A 23 -16.62 1.69 -10.75
CA ALA A 23 -16.25 2.72 -11.72
C ALA A 23 -16.09 4.07 -11.02
N LEU A 24 -14.93 4.69 -11.19
CA LEU A 24 -14.58 6.01 -10.66
C LEU A 24 -14.30 6.96 -11.83
N LYS A 25 -14.69 8.22 -11.71
CA LYS A 25 -14.39 9.26 -12.71
C LYS A 25 -13.03 9.89 -12.40
N GLY A 26 -12.19 10.03 -13.43
CA GLY A 26 -10.95 10.79 -13.37
C GLY A 26 -11.16 12.25 -13.72
N ALA A 27 -10.07 12.99 -13.91
CA ALA A 27 -10.07 14.42 -14.24
C ALA A 27 -10.79 14.71 -15.57
N SER A 28 -10.74 13.81 -16.55
CA SER A 28 -11.48 13.94 -17.82
C SER A 28 -12.99 13.65 -17.70
N GLY A 29 -13.46 13.16 -16.55
CA GLY A 29 -14.82 12.67 -16.35
C GLY A 29 -15.09 11.27 -16.89
N VAL A 30 -14.09 10.61 -17.47
CA VAL A 30 -14.22 9.22 -17.95
C VAL A 30 -14.23 8.28 -16.74
N ALA A 31 -15.26 7.42 -16.67
CA ALA A 31 -15.38 6.42 -15.62
C ALA A 31 -14.57 5.17 -16.00
N LYS A 32 -13.69 4.71 -15.10
CA LYS A 32 -12.92 3.48 -15.23
C LYS A 32 -13.01 2.67 -13.93
N PRO A 33 -12.98 1.33 -13.98
CA PRO A 33 -12.89 0.50 -12.78
C PRO A 33 -11.67 0.89 -11.92
N LEU A 34 -11.82 0.82 -10.60
CA LEU A 34 -10.73 1.07 -9.65
C LEU A 34 -9.47 0.29 -10.01
N ILE A 35 -9.60 -1.02 -10.30
CA ILE A 35 -8.47 -1.87 -10.65
C ILE A 35 -7.75 -1.42 -11.94
N GLN A 36 -8.49 -0.87 -12.91
CA GLN A 36 -7.88 -0.32 -14.13
C GLN A 36 -7.06 0.92 -13.82
N ARG A 37 -7.53 1.82 -12.95
CA ARG A 37 -6.79 3.01 -12.54
C ARG A 37 -5.53 2.65 -11.80
N SER A 38 -5.60 1.69 -10.88
CA SER A 38 -4.42 1.18 -10.16
C SER A 38 -3.40 0.56 -11.13
N TYR A 39 -3.88 -0.19 -12.12
CA TYR A 39 -3.01 -0.76 -13.16
C TYR A 39 -2.35 0.33 -14.03
N GLU A 40 -3.13 1.30 -14.51
CA GLU A 40 -2.60 2.41 -15.32
C GLU A 40 -1.59 3.28 -14.55
N ALA A 41 -1.76 3.43 -13.22
CA ALA A 41 -0.78 4.07 -12.35
C ALA A 41 0.50 3.23 -12.22
N ALA A 42 0.37 1.92 -12.03
CA ALA A 42 1.48 0.98 -11.90
C ALA A 42 2.35 0.90 -13.18
N VAL A 43 1.73 0.92 -14.36
CA VAL A 43 2.44 0.89 -15.64
C VAL A 43 3.32 2.13 -15.87
N ARG A 44 3.01 3.24 -15.21
CA ARG A 44 3.79 4.48 -15.29
C ARG A 44 5.03 4.48 -14.39
N VAL A 45 5.19 3.51 -13.50
CA VAL A 45 6.32 3.43 -12.57
C VAL A 45 7.61 3.13 -13.34
N ALA A 46 8.59 4.02 -13.22
CA ALA A 46 9.90 3.79 -13.82
C ALA A 46 10.64 2.66 -13.10
N GLY A 47 11.26 1.77 -13.87
CA GLY A 47 12.05 0.65 -13.36
C GLY A 47 11.24 -0.63 -13.09
N ALA A 48 9.93 -0.64 -13.31
CA ALA A 48 9.12 -1.86 -13.33
C ALA A 48 9.42 -2.66 -14.62
N SER A 49 9.57 -3.97 -14.50
CA SER A 49 9.77 -4.89 -15.63
C SER A 49 8.46 -5.51 -16.09
N SER A 50 7.52 -5.73 -15.15
CA SER A 50 6.18 -6.24 -15.42
C SER A 50 5.17 -5.76 -14.40
N VAL A 51 3.88 -5.73 -14.79
CA VAL A 51 2.75 -5.38 -13.92
C VAL A 51 1.68 -6.43 -14.08
N HIS A 52 1.20 -6.96 -12.96
CA HIS A 52 0.19 -8.03 -12.94
C HIS A 52 -0.93 -7.70 -11.97
N VAL A 53 -2.17 -7.93 -12.40
CA VAL A 53 -3.30 -8.02 -11.48
C VAL A 53 -3.32 -9.43 -10.90
N VAL A 54 -3.37 -9.54 -9.58
CA VAL A 54 -3.38 -10.84 -8.89
C VAL A 54 -4.70 -11.01 -8.13
N THR A 55 -5.47 -12.03 -8.47
CA THR A 55 -6.84 -12.19 -7.99
C THR A 55 -7.27 -13.65 -7.92
N ASP A 56 -8.28 -13.94 -7.11
CA ASP A 56 -8.98 -15.21 -7.01
C ASP A 56 -10.35 -15.19 -7.71
N ASP A 57 -10.75 -14.04 -8.30
CA ASP A 57 -12.09 -13.84 -8.82
C ASP A 57 -12.07 -13.63 -10.34
N LEU A 58 -12.81 -14.48 -11.08
CA LEU A 58 -12.87 -14.45 -12.54
C LEU A 58 -13.43 -13.12 -13.07
N ARG A 59 -14.34 -12.46 -12.35
CA ARG A 59 -14.91 -11.16 -12.79
C ARG A 59 -13.85 -10.08 -12.81
N ILE A 60 -12.93 -10.09 -11.83
CA ILE A 60 -11.79 -9.17 -11.78
C ILE A 60 -10.78 -9.55 -12.87
N ALA A 61 -10.51 -10.84 -13.04
CA ALA A 61 -9.60 -11.35 -14.07
C ALA A 61 -10.06 -10.96 -15.49
N ASP A 62 -11.34 -11.18 -15.80
CA ASP A 62 -11.93 -10.83 -17.10
C ASP A 62 -11.89 -9.31 -17.35
N GLN A 63 -12.22 -8.52 -16.32
CA GLN A 63 -12.12 -7.05 -16.41
C GLN A 63 -10.68 -6.60 -16.66
N ALA A 64 -9.71 -7.20 -15.95
CA ALA A 64 -8.29 -6.88 -16.09
C ALA A 64 -7.75 -7.25 -17.47
N ALA A 65 -8.09 -8.44 -17.96
CA ALA A 65 -7.75 -8.86 -19.32
C ALA A 65 -8.37 -7.94 -20.38
N GLY A 66 -9.57 -7.43 -20.13
CA GLY A 66 -10.29 -6.51 -21.03
C GLY A 66 -9.57 -5.20 -21.30
N PHE A 67 -8.75 -4.70 -20.35
CA PHE A 67 -7.90 -3.52 -20.56
C PHE A 67 -6.42 -3.87 -20.79
N GLY A 68 -6.10 -5.16 -21.04
CA GLY A 68 -4.76 -5.62 -21.45
C GLY A 68 -3.79 -5.89 -20.31
N ALA A 69 -4.25 -6.01 -19.06
CA ALA A 69 -3.40 -6.40 -17.96
C ALA A 69 -3.06 -7.89 -18.00
N ALA A 70 -1.82 -8.22 -17.64
CA ALA A 70 -1.46 -9.58 -17.30
C ALA A 70 -2.13 -9.97 -15.97
N VAL A 71 -2.70 -11.17 -15.91
CA VAL A 71 -3.41 -11.65 -14.71
C VAL A 71 -2.75 -12.92 -14.20
N VAL A 72 -2.56 -12.99 -12.88
CA VAL A 72 -2.18 -14.21 -12.18
C VAL A 72 -3.33 -14.60 -11.25
N MET A 73 -3.88 -15.81 -11.49
CA MET A 73 -4.90 -16.38 -10.61
C MET A 73 -4.24 -16.95 -9.36
N THR A 74 -4.83 -16.65 -8.20
CA THR A 74 -4.37 -17.08 -6.88
C THR A 74 -5.52 -17.72 -6.10
N SER A 75 -5.18 -18.39 -4.99
CA SER A 75 -6.16 -19.01 -4.10
C SER A 75 -7.05 -17.98 -3.39
N SER A 76 -8.31 -18.35 -3.16
CA SER A 76 -9.22 -17.62 -2.25
C SER A 76 -8.78 -17.69 -0.78
N GLU A 77 -7.89 -18.62 -0.43
CA GLU A 77 -7.36 -18.78 0.93
C GLU A 77 -6.36 -17.68 1.33
N CYS A 78 -5.87 -16.87 0.37
CA CYS A 78 -5.01 -15.73 0.66
C CYS A 78 -5.75 -14.70 1.52
N ARG A 79 -5.32 -14.53 2.77
CA ARG A 79 -5.99 -13.67 3.76
C ARG A 79 -5.75 -12.18 3.55
N ASN A 80 -4.62 -11.82 2.93
CA ASN A 80 -4.20 -10.44 2.70
C ASN A 80 -3.41 -10.29 1.38
N GLY A 81 -3.01 -9.05 1.08
CA GLY A 81 -2.27 -8.72 -0.14
C GLY A 81 -0.89 -9.35 -0.20
N THR A 82 -0.19 -9.44 0.93
CA THR A 82 1.15 -10.01 1.01
C THR A 82 1.14 -11.53 0.76
N GLU A 83 0.17 -12.28 1.31
CA GLU A 83 0.01 -13.71 1.02
C GLU A 83 -0.30 -13.94 -0.46
N ARG A 84 -1.14 -13.09 -1.05
CA ARG A 84 -1.48 -13.16 -2.47
C ARG A 84 -0.29 -12.88 -3.37
N CYS A 85 0.56 -11.91 -2.99
CA CYS A 85 1.82 -11.66 -3.71
C CYS A 85 2.80 -12.83 -3.58
N ALA A 86 2.89 -13.47 -2.41
CA ALA A 86 3.75 -14.63 -2.20
C ALA A 86 3.34 -15.83 -3.05
N GLU A 87 2.04 -16.08 -3.18
CA GLU A 87 1.51 -17.14 -4.06
C GLU A 87 1.73 -16.80 -5.53
N ALA A 88 1.37 -15.57 -5.94
CA ALA A 88 1.52 -15.13 -7.32
C ALA A 88 2.97 -15.20 -7.82
N LEU A 89 3.94 -14.94 -6.95
CA LEU A 89 5.37 -15.02 -7.28
C LEU A 89 5.78 -16.41 -7.80
N GLN A 90 5.12 -17.48 -7.37
CA GLN A 90 5.40 -18.85 -7.83
C GLN A 90 5.04 -19.08 -9.30
N HIS A 91 4.26 -18.18 -9.89
CA HIS A 91 3.81 -18.22 -11.27
C HIS A 91 4.54 -17.21 -12.17
N LEU A 92 5.49 -16.47 -11.62
CA LEU A 92 6.29 -15.50 -12.37
C LEU A 92 7.68 -16.05 -12.67
N ASP A 93 8.22 -15.65 -13.82
CA ASP A 93 9.61 -15.90 -14.16
C ASP A 93 10.54 -15.17 -13.17
N SER A 94 11.85 -15.41 -13.27
CA SER A 94 12.87 -14.88 -12.37
C SER A 94 12.62 -13.41 -11.99
N THR A 95 12.17 -13.18 -10.76
CA THR A 95 11.84 -11.88 -10.20
C THR A 95 12.79 -11.59 -9.06
N ASP A 96 13.49 -10.45 -9.11
CA ASP A 96 14.45 -10.04 -8.08
C ASP A 96 13.78 -9.17 -6.99
N LEU A 97 12.69 -8.50 -7.34
CA LEU A 97 11.94 -7.62 -6.46
C LEU A 97 10.45 -7.65 -6.81
N VAL A 98 9.62 -7.85 -5.80
CA VAL A 98 8.16 -7.75 -5.90
C VAL A 98 7.72 -6.46 -5.25
N VAL A 99 6.93 -5.66 -5.97
CA VAL A 99 6.21 -4.51 -5.38
C VAL A 99 4.75 -4.88 -5.24
N ASN A 100 4.24 -4.80 -4.02
CA ASN A 100 2.81 -4.93 -3.71
C ASN A 100 2.19 -3.53 -3.73
N LEU A 101 1.50 -3.19 -4.81
CA LEU A 101 0.72 -1.96 -4.93
C LEU A 101 -0.74 -2.30 -4.69
N GLN A 102 -1.28 -1.91 -3.55
CA GLN A 102 -2.67 -2.23 -3.18
C GLN A 102 -3.65 -1.73 -4.22
N GLY A 103 -4.59 -2.60 -4.62
CA GLY A 103 -5.55 -2.29 -5.68
C GLY A 103 -6.51 -1.13 -5.39
N ASP A 104 -6.58 -0.65 -4.14
CA ASP A 104 -7.39 0.49 -3.70
C ASP A 104 -6.58 1.78 -3.44
N ALA A 105 -5.26 1.71 -3.60
CA ALA A 105 -4.34 2.83 -3.41
C ALA A 105 -4.09 3.61 -4.71
N LEU A 106 -5.17 3.90 -5.48
CA LEU A 106 -5.10 4.53 -6.81
C LEU A 106 -4.49 5.94 -6.81
N LEU A 107 -4.48 6.62 -5.65
CA LEU A 107 -3.87 7.93 -5.47
C LEU A 107 -2.40 7.85 -5.02
N THR A 108 -1.82 6.65 -4.92
CA THR A 108 -0.40 6.52 -4.58
C THR A 108 0.46 7.03 -5.74
N PRO A 109 1.29 8.06 -5.50
CA PRO A 109 2.17 8.59 -6.55
C PRO A 109 3.15 7.51 -7.06
N PRO A 110 3.37 7.36 -8.37
CA PRO A 110 4.37 6.44 -8.92
C PRO A 110 5.76 6.62 -8.29
N GLY A 111 6.15 7.85 -7.96
CA GLY A 111 7.41 8.17 -7.28
C GLY A 111 7.62 7.47 -5.94
N PHE A 112 6.55 7.05 -5.24
CA PHE A 112 6.69 6.26 -4.01
C PHE A 112 7.19 4.86 -4.30
N VAL A 113 6.68 4.24 -5.35
CA VAL A 113 7.14 2.92 -5.82
C VAL A 113 8.56 3.02 -6.35
N GLU A 114 8.86 4.08 -7.11
CA GLU A 114 10.21 4.35 -7.64
C GLU A 114 11.23 4.53 -6.52
N ALA A 115 10.88 5.25 -5.45
CA ALA A 115 11.72 5.40 -4.26
C ALA A 115 12.01 4.07 -3.57
N LEU A 116 11.01 3.18 -3.48
CA LEU A 116 11.21 1.82 -2.96
C LEU A 116 12.15 1.00 -3.84
N ILE A 117 11.93 1.02 -5.16
CA ILE A 117 12.79 0.30 -6.13
C ILE A 117 14.24 0.78 -6.02
N GLU A 118 14.46 2.09 -5.95
CA GLU A 118 15.79 2.68 -5.82
C GLU A 118 16.44 2.32 -4.48
N HIS A 119 15.70 2.41 -3.37
CA HIS A 119 16.19 1.98 -2.06
C HIS A 119 16.61 0.52 -2.08
N MET A 120 15.75 -0.37 -2.58
CA MET A 120 16.03 -1.82 -2.65
C MET A 120 17.18 -2.16 -3.61
N ARG A 121 17.43 -1.32 -4.61
CA ARG A 121 18.57 -1.46 -5.52
C ARG A 121 19.88 -1.09 -4.82
N GLY A 122 19.89 -0.02 -4.02
CA GLY A 122 21.04 0.45 -3.27
C GLY A 122 21.35 -0.35 -2.00
N ALA A 123 20.32 -0.88 -1.33
CA ALA A 123 20.42 -1.62 -0.07
C ALA A 123 20.22 -3.12 -0.32
N VAL A 124 21.28 -3.82 -0.71
CA VAL A 124 21.22 -5.25 -1.10
C VAL A 124 20.71 -6.15 0.04
N GLU A 125 21.03 -5.79 1.28
CA GLU A 125 20.62 -6.53 2.49
C GLU A 125 19.16 -6.24 2.91
N ALA A 126 18.53 -5.20 2.36
CA ALA A 126 17.13 -4.89 2.67
C ALA A 126 16.22 -5.96 2.05
N GLN A 127 15.39 -6.58 2.87
CA GLN A 127 14.47 -7.64 2.46
C GLN A 127 13.05 -7.11 2.20
N VAL A 128 12.64 -6.10 2.99
CA VAL A 128 11.34 -5.45 2.89
C VAL A 128 11.53 -3.95 3.01
N ALA A 129 10.82 -3.19 2.19
CA ALA A 129 10.75 -1.74 2.31
C ALA A 129 9.31 -1.25 2.14
N THR A 130 8.97 -0.14 2.81
CA THR A 130 7.67 0.53 2.71
C THR A 130 7.85 2.04 2.81
N PRO A 131 7.03 2.88 2.13
CA PRO A 131 7.16 4.31 2.23
C PRO A 131 6.44 4.86 3.46
N ALA A 132 6.95 5.95 3.97
CA ALA A 132 6.26 6.74 4.98
C ALA A 132 6.46 8.24 4.73
N MET A 133 5.43 9.02 5.03
CA MET A 133 5.44 10.47 4.92
C MET A 133 5.51 11.10 6.31
N ARG A 134 6.33 12.15 6.46
CA ARG A 134 6.30 12.97 7.65
C ARG A 134 5.09 13.89 7.62
N LEU A 135 4.24 13.83 8.65
CA LEU A 135 3.04 14.64 8.73
C LEU A 135 3.33 16.07 9.22
N ARG A 136 2.54 17.03 8.72
CA ARG A 136 2.48 18.37 9.27
C ARG A 136 1.76 18.34 10.62
N SER A 137 2.09 19.29 11.50
CA SER A 137 1.47 19.37 12.84
C SER A 137 -0.05 19.50 12.80
N GLY A 138 -0.60 20.18 11.79
CA GLY A 138 -2.05 20.26 11.56
C GLY A 138 -2.70 18.92 11.22
N GLU A 139 -2.03 18.09 10.41
CA GLU A 139 -2.50 16.76 10.04
C GLU A 139 -2.49 15.82 11.26
N VAL A 140 -1.46 15.92 12.11
CA VAL A 140 -1.40 15.14 13.36
C VAL A 140 -2.53 15.54 14.31
N ARG A 141 -2.85 16.84 14.44
CA ARG A 141 -4.01 17.26 15.25
C ARG A 141 -5.34 16.72 14.70
N ALA A 142 -5.47 16.64 13.38
CA ALA A 142 -6.64 15.99 12.76
C ALA A 142 -6.71 14.49 13.10
N LEU A 143 -5.59 13.76 13.02
CA LEU A 143 -5.52 12.35 13.43
C LEU A 143 -5.85 12.15 14.91
N GLN A 144 -5.37 13.03 15.80
CA GLN A 144 -5.73 13.00 17.23
C GLN A 144 -7.23 13.19 17.46
N ALA A 145 -7.87 14.06 16.68
CA ALA A 145 -9.32 14.25 16.75
C ALA A 145 -10.10 13.03 16.25
N GLU A 146 -9.64 12.39 15.16
CA GLU A 146 -10.21 11.11 14.69
C GLU A 146 -10.08 10.02 15.75
N GLU A 147 -8.90 9.87 16.37
CA GLU A 147 -8.64 8.88 17.40
C GLU A 147 -9.52 9.11 18.63
N ALA A 148 -9.65 10.37 19.09
CA ALA A 148 -10.53 10.76 20.20
C ALA A 148 -12.00 10.45 19.90
N ALA A 149 -12.41 10.48 18.62
CA ALA A 149 -13.74 10.10 18.16
C ALA A 149 -13.89 8.58 17.92
N GLY A 150 -12.89 7.77 18.27
CA GLY A 150 -12.91 6.30 18.10
C GLY A 150 -12.72 5.84 16.64
N ARG A 151 -12.25 6.71 15.76
CA ARG A 151 -11.98 6.36 14.35
C ARG A 151 -10.49 6.14 14.12
N VAL A 152 -10.16 5.36 13.08
CA VAL A 152 -8.79 5.15 12.62
C VAL A 152 -8.53 6.09 11.44
N GLY A 153 -7.65 7.07 11.64
CA GLY A 153 -7.30 8.06 10.63
C GLY A 153 -6.16 7.64 9.70
N GLY A 154 -5.48 6.53 10.01
CA GLY A 154 -4.36 5.99 9.24
C GLY A 154 -3.45 5.11 10.10
N THR A 155 -2.43 4.54 9.46
CA THR A 155 -1.39 3.75 10.15
C THR A 155 -0.16 4.62 10.33
N THR A 156 0.36 4.71 11.55
CA THR A 156 1.62 5.42 11.83
C THR A 156 2.76 4.43 12.05
N VAL A 157 4.00 4.88 11.84
CA VAL A 157 5.20 4.06 11.98
C VAL A 157 6.28 4.82 12.74
N VAL A 158 6.97 4.11 13.64
CA VAL A 158 8.20 4.56 14.27
C VAL A 158 9.38 3.76 13.74
N ALA A 159 10.50 4.42 13.49
CA ALA A 159 11.71 3.82 12.96
C ALA A 159 12.92 4.18 13.81
N ASP A 160 13.94 3.33 13.77
CA ASP A 160 15.24 3.60 14.41
C ASP A 160 16.07 4.61 13.59
N GLY A 161 17.26 4.93 14.12
CA GLY A 161 18.18 5.87 13.47
C GLY A 161 18.76 5.39 12.12
N ALA A 162 18.57 4.12 11.79
CA ALA A 162 18.95 3.53 10.49
C ALA A 162 17.76 3.42 9.53
N GLY A 163 16.59 3.95 9.89
CA GLY A 163 15.38 3.89 9.08
C GLY A 163 14.66 2.54 9.11
N ARG A 164 14.97 1.65 10.09
CA ARG A 164 14.27 0.38 10.23
C ARG A 164 13.04 0.55 11.10
N ALA A 165 11.90 0.03 10.66
CA ALA A 165 10.67 0.05 11.43
C ALA A 165 10.83 -0.64 12.78
N LEU A 166 10.43 0.06 13.85
CA LEU A 166 10.33 -0.51 15.19
C LEU A 166 8.92 -1.02 15.47
N TYR A 167 7.89 -0.31 15.00
CA TYR A 167 6.50 -0.71 15.12
C TYR A 167 5.59 0.08 14.19
N PHE A 168 4.46 -0.54 13.80
CA PHE A 168 3.35 0.08 13.10
C PHE A 168 2.10 0.00 13.96
N SER A 169 1.31 1.07 14.00
CA SER A 169 0.05 1.06 14.74
C SER A 169 -1.04 1.88 14.05
N LYS A 170 -2.28 1.47 14.25
CA LYS A 170 -3.47 2.28 13.95
C LYS A 170 -3.70 3.38 14.98
N ARG A 171 -2.93 3.38 16.06
CA ARG A 171 -2.84 4.49 17.01
C ARG A 171 -1.76 5.47 16.59
N LEU A 172 -1.90 6.71 17.05
CA LEU A 172 -0.88 7.72 16.83
C LEU A 172 0.37 7.40 17.68
N ILE A 173 1.47 7.07 17.03
CA ILE A 173 2.77 6.85 17.63
C ILE A 173 3.84 7.72 16.94
N PRO A 174 4.92 8.14 17.66
CA PRO A 174 5.20 7.96 19.11
C PRO A 174 4.33 8.83 20.01
N HIS A 175 4.47 8.67 21.33
CA HIS A 175 3.94 9.65 22.29
C HIS A 175 4.48 11.05 21.99
N LEU A 176 3.61 12.03 22.01
CA LEU A 176 3.94 13.44 21.74
C LEU A 176 3.90 14.24 23.04
N PRO A 177 5.05 14.74 23.54
CA PRO A 177 5.06 15.64 24.67
C PRO A 177 4.52 17.02 24.29
N ASP A 178 4.22 17.86 25.29
CA ASP A 178 3.81 19.23 25.08
C ASP A 178 4.84 19.97 24.21
N GLY A 179 4.36 20.75 23.24
CA GLY A 179 5.21 21.48 22.30
C GLY A 179 5.70 20.68 21.09
N ALA A 180 5.48 19.36 21.03
CA ALA A 180 5.93 18.53 19.89
C ALA A 180 5.29 18.92 18.54
N LEU A 181 4.18 19.64 18.57
CA LEU A 181 3.44 20.11 17.40
C LEU A 181 3.50 21.64 17.21
N ASP A 182 4.40 22.35 17.85
CA ASP A 182 4.51 23.80 17.72
C ASP A 182 5.15 24.24 16.40
N GLY A 183 5.95 23.36 15.77
CA GLY A 183 6.51 23.56 14.44
C GLY A 183 5.54 23.21 13.31
N GLU A 184 5.93 23.52 12.07
CA GLU A 184 5.15 23.16 10.88
C GLU A 184 5.11 21.63 10.66
N MET A 185 6.27 20.97 10.79
CA MET A 185 6.41 19.52 10.64
C MET A 185 6.44 18.82 11.99
N SER A 186 5.80 17.69 12.07
CA SER A 186 5.75 16.84 13.27
C SER A 186 6.79 15.71 13.22
N PRO A 187 7.08 15.03 14.34
CA PRO A 187 7.90 13.81 14.34
C PRO A 187 7.14 12.57 13.86
N VAL A 188 5.84 12.66 13.61
CA VAL A 188 4.99 11.51 13.22
C VAL A 188 5.17 11.18 11.75
N ARG A 189 5.26 9.87 11.46
CA ARG A 189 5.27 9.35 10.09
C ARG A 189 4.00 8.55 9.84
N LEU A 190 3.29 8.92 8.77
CA LEU A 190 2.17 8.16 8.23
C LEU A 190 2.72 7.10 7.29
N HIS A 191 2.40 5.85 7.55
CA HIS A 191 2.72 4.74 6.68
C HIS A 191 1.80 4.73 5.45
N VAL A 192 2.36 4.39 4.30
CA VAL A 192 1.61 4.18 3.05
C VAL A 192 1.63 2.69 2.71
N GLY A 193 0.47 2.11 2.46
CA GLY A 193 0.27 0.67 2.27
C GLY A 193 0.82 0.12 0.94
N VAL A 194 2.07 0.43 0.63
CA VAL A 194 2.82 -0.09 -0.52
C VAL A 194 4.10 -0.73 -0.01
N TYR A 195 4.50 -1.84 -0.59
CA TYR A 195 5.69 -2.56 -0.13
C TYR A 195 6.54 -3.05 -1.29
N ALA A 196 7.84 -3.11 -1.06
CA ALA A 196 8.78 -3.84 -1.90
C ALA A 196 9.39 -4.99 -1.11
N TYR A 197 9.42 -6.18 -1.71
CA TYR A 197 9.91 -7.40 -1.07
C TYR A 197 10.96 -8.10 -1.92
N ARG A 198 11.99 -8.64 -1.28
CA ARG A 198 12.76 -9.73 -1.88
C ARG A 198 11.92 -11.01 -1.89
N PRO A 199 12.09 -11.89 -2.89
CA PRO A 199 11.38 -13.18 -2.93
C PRO A 199 11.47 -14.00 -1.65
N GLU A 200 12.63 -14.01 -1.02
CA GLU A 200 12.90 -14.74 0.22
C GLU A 200 12.07 -14.22 1.39
N ALA A 201 11.85 -12.90 1.45
CA ALA A 201 11.02 -12.29 2.48
C ALA A 201 9.54 -12.70 2.33
N LEU A 202 9.03 -12.76 1.09
CA LEU A 202 7.67 -13.25 0.82
C LEU A 202 7.53 -14.73 1.18
N ALA A 203 8.53 -15.56 0.85
CA ALA A 203 8.53 -16.97 1.21
C ALA A 203 8.53 -17.16 2.73
N ALA A 204 9.37 -16.40 3.45
CA ALA A 204 9.41 -16.41 4.91
C ALA A 204 8.09 -15.93 5.54
N TYR A 205 7.47 -14.89 4.98
CA TYR A 205 6.15 -14.40 5.42
C TYR A 205 5.08 -15.48 5.28
N ALA A 206 5.00 -16.13 4.12
CA ALA A 206 4.02 -17.17 3.86
C ALA A 206 4.19 -18.40 4.80
N ALA A 207 5.44 -18.70 5.19
CA ALA A 207 5.75 -19.78 6.12
C ALA A 207 5.51 -19.40 7.59
N THR A 208 5.38 -18.12 7.91
CA THR A 208 5.18 -17.62 9.29
C THR A 208 3.70 -17.60 9.65
N PRO A 209 3.28 -18.22 10.78
CA PRO A 209 1.91 -18.12 11.25
C PRO A 209 1.50 -16.67 11.52
N VAL A 210 0.18 -16.40 11.39
CA VAL A 210 -0.39 -15.10 11.79
C VAL A 210 -0.06 -14.82 13.25
N SER A 211 0.46 -13.62 13.51
CA SER A 211 0.84 -13.21 14.86
C SER A 211 -0.32 -12.54 15.60
N GLU A 212 -0.28 -12.57 16.93
CA GLU A 212 -1.24 -11.87 17.78
C GLU A 212 -1.26 -10.36 17.48
N LEU A 213 -0.09 -9.74 17.28
CA LEU A 213 0.01 -8.31 16.95
C LEU A 213 -0.63 -7.98 15.60
N GLU A 214 -0.42 -8.85 14.59
CA GLU A 214 -1.08 -8.70 13.30
C GLU A 214 -2.61 -8.71 13.43
N MET A 215 -3.15 -9.61 14.26
CA MET A 215 -4.59 -9.71 14.49
C MET A 215 -5.15 -8.52 15.26
N LEU A 216 -4.47 -8.07 16.32
CA LEU A 216 -4.90 -6.95 17.16
C LEU A 216 -4.88 -5.62 16.42
N GLU A 217 -3.81 -5.33 15.69
CA GLU A 217 -3.68 -4.11 14.90
C GLU A 217 -4.40 -4.23 13.55
N GLY A 218 -4.65 -5.46 13.05
CA GLY A 218 -5.14 -5.69 11.69
C GLY A 218 -4.17 -5.16 10.64
N LEU A 219 -2.86 -5.35 10.86
CA LEU A 219 -1.75 -4.85 10.05
C LEU A 219 -0.84 -6.01 9.65
N GLU A 220 -0.94 -6.43 8.37
CA GLU A 220 -0.22 -7.60 7.83
C GLU A 220 1.31 -7.49 7.95
N GLN A 221 1.88 -6.30 7.85
CA GLN A 221 3.33 -6.07 7.92
C GLN A 221 3.93 -6.38 9.29
N LEU A 222 3.14 -6.42 10.36
CA LEU A 222 3.64 -6.78 11.69
C LEU A 222 4.14 -8.23 11.76
N ARG A 223 3.66 -9.13 10.86
CA ARG A 223 4.17 -10.50 10.78
C ARG A 223 5.65 -10.54 10.42
N PHE A 224 6.13 -9.64 9.54
CA PHE A 224 7.56 -9.53 9.24
C PHE A 224 8.36 -9.17 10.50
N LEU A 225 7.93 -8.16 11.26
CA LEU A 225 8.63 -7.74 12.48
C LEU A 225 8.65 -8.86 13.53
N VAL A 226 7.54 -9.58 13.72
CA VAL A 226 7.46 -10.72 14.64
C VAL A 226 8.36 -11.88 14.17
N ALA A 227 8.50 -12.08 12.87
CA ALA A 227 9.41 -13.06 12.28
C ALA A 227 10.89 -12.63 12.32
N GLY A 228 11.19 -11.44 12.87
CA GLY A 228 12.56 -10.90 12.91
C GLY A 228 13.07 -10.37 11.56
N ILE A 229 12.18 -10.17 10.59
CA ILE A 229 12.50 -9.61 9.27
C ILE A 229 12.38 -8.09 9.34
N PRO A 230 13.49 -7.33 9.22
CA PRO A 230 13.44 -5.89 9.29
C PRO A 230 12.74 -5.28 8.07
N ILE A 231 11.96 -4.22 8.30
CA ILE A 231 11.33 -3.43 7.25
C ILE A 231 12.02 -2.08 7.19
N ALA A 232 12.57 -1.71 6.03
CA ALA A 232 13.09 -0.38 5.79
C ALA A 232 11.92 0.61 5.58
N VAL A 233 11.94 1.71 6.31
CA VAL A 233 11.00 2.84 6.15
C VAL A 233 11.66 3.88 5.26
N VAL A 234 11.17 3.99 4.03
CA VAL A 234 11.66 4.96 3.05
C VAL A 234 10.85 6.24 3.18
N GLU A 235 11.48 7.32 3.64
CA GLU A 235 10.80 8.61 3.78
C GLU A 235 10.56 9.20 2.38
N VAL A 236 9.31 9.55 2.08
CA VAL A 236 8.86 10.13 0.82
C VAL A 236 8.21 11.49 1.05
N GLU A 237 8.22 12.35 0.03
CA GLU A 237 7.60 13.67 0.10
C GLU A 237 6.08 13.54 0.18
N THR A 238 5.47 14.36 1.05
CA THR A 238 4.01 14.43 1.15
C THR A 238 3.45 15.06 -0.14
N PRO A 239 2.54 14.37 -0.85
CA PRO A 239 1.95 14.92 -2.07
C PRO A 239 1.08 16.14 -1.78
N ALA A 240 0.84 16.97 -2.80
CA ALA A 240 -0.01 18.15 -2.68
C ALA A 240 -1.51 17.82 -2.48
N PHE A 241 -1.89 16.57 -2.61
CA PHE A 241 -3.26 16.06 -2.43
C PHE A 241 -3.31 14.98 -1.36
N ALA A 242 -4.47 14.83 -0.74
CA ALA A 242 -4.66 13.81 0.29
C ALA A 242 -4.69 12.40 -0.33
N LEU A 243 -3.84 11.50 0.17
CA LEU A 243 -3.93 10.08 -0.15
C LEU A 243 -5.23 9.53 0.45
N ARG A 244 -6.04 8.91 -0.39
CA ARG A 244 -7.29 8.28 0.00
C ARG A 244 -7.38 6.90 -0.61
N GLU A 245 -7.93 5.98 0.15
CA GLU A 245 -8.26 4.63 -0.28
C GLU A 245 -9.78 4.50 -0.40
N LEU A 246 -10.24 3.72 -1.37
CA LEU A 246 -11.64 3.37 -1.46
C LEU A 246 -11.95 2.28 -0.44
N ASN A 247 -12.54 2.63 0.68
CA ASN A 247 -12.86 1.69 1.74
C ASN A 247 -14.36 1.40 1.85
N ASN A 248 -15.19 2.40 1.59
CA ASN A 248 -16.64 2.34 1.67
C ASN A 248 -17.28 3.01 0.44
N PRO A 249 -18.55 2.74 0.13
CA PRO A 249 -19.24 3.43 -0.98
C PRO A 249 -19.24 4.96 -0.87
N GLU A 250 -19.25 5.49 0.34
CA GLU A 250 -19.26 6.93 0.63
C GLU A 250 -17.95 7.63 0.25
N ASP A 251 -16.85 6.87 0.09
CA ASP A 251 -15.53 7.41 -0.27
C ASP A 251 -15.45 7.80 -1.75
N VAL A 252 -16.36 7.30 -2.60
CA VAL A 252 -16.34 7.48 -4.05
C VAL A 252 -16.28 8.95 -4.44
N GLU A 253 -17.20 9.76 -3.93
CA GLU A 253 -17.28 11.19 -4.27
C GLU A 253 -16.00 11.94 -3.89
N ALA A 254 -15.46 11.65 -2.69
CA ALA A 254 -14.25 12.28 -2.19
C ALA A 254 -12.99 11.88 -3.00
N ILE A 255 -12.96 10.64 -3.50
CA ILE A 255 -11.87 10.13 -4.35
C ILE A 255 -11.96 10.76 -5.75
N GLU A 256 -13.15 10.80 -6.36
CA GLU A 256 -13.35 11.45 -7.66
C GLU A 256 -12.96 12.93 -7.62
N ALA A 257 -13.33 13.64 -6.53
CA ALA A 257 -12.91 15.01 -6.32
C ALA A 257 -11.38 15.15 -6.18
N ALA A 258 -10.73 14.21 -5.49
CA ALA A 258 -9.26 14.19 -5.35
C ALA A 258 -8.57 13.91 -6.68
N LEU A 259 -9.07 12.97 -7.49
CA LEU A 259 -8.57 12.68 -8.84
C LEU A 259 -8.67 13.92 -9.73
N ALA A 260 -9.84 14.57 -9.74
CA ALA A 260 -10.08 15.79 -10.52
C ALA A 260 -9.14 16.92 -10.10
N ALA A 261 -8.99 17.16 -8.78
CA ALA A 261 -8.09 18.18 -8.24
C ALA A 261 -6.61 17.95 -8.55
N ALA A 262 -6.20 16.67 -8.58
CA ALA A 262 -4.83 16.26 -8.90
C ALA A 262 -4.57 16.16 -10.42
N GLY A 263 -5.58 16.32 -11.27
CA GLY A 263 -5.46 16.10 -12.72
C GLY A 263 -5.17 14.65 -13.10
N LEU A 264 -5.59 13.69 -12.26
CA LEU A 264 -5.34 12.27 -12.45
C LEU A 264 -6.51 11.58 -13.14
N GLU A 265 -6.16 10.58 -13.99
CA GLU A 265 -7.13 9.73 -14.69
C GLU A 265 -7.43 8.44 -13.95
#